data_101defd6485e56b6cfd2ab49deae661e
#
_entry.id   101defd6485e56b6cfd2ab49deae661e
#
_cell.length_a   1.000
_cell.length_b   1.000
_cell.length_c   1.000
_cell.angle_alpha   90.00
_cell.angle_beta   90.00
_cell.angle_gamma   90.00
#
_symmetry.space_group_name_H-M   'P 1'
#
loop_
_entity.id
_entity.type
_entity.pdbx_description
1 polymer ?
#
loop_
_entity_poly.entity_id
_entity_poly.type
_entity_poly.pdbx_seq_one_letter_code
_entity_poly.pdbx_strand_id
1 'polypeptide(L)'
;MKQFNFTRIFSAALLAGLFITTPASAQQKEYTDGVFMLNEGSFGNERATLNFLNRDGVWEYRLPITLNGETIELGTTGCYATICGDNMYIVSKKMATNKPDDSDPTLVVCDAKTMQGKAVINSIKTADGVAADGRSFLPVAELKKGYLSTTNGVYAISLENYEVLTHIEGTDGLTNNQTGNMLYRDGKVYAVDLKRGLLVIDTKTDKLVNTINNEGENGTYCSIVEAKDGSVWLTAGKGGSGE
;
A
#
# COMPACT_ATOMS: atom_id res chain seq x y z
N MET A 1 -38.85 90.96 0.65
CA MET A 1 -37.51 90.45 0.79
C MET A 1 -37.59 89.05 1.48
N LYS A 2 -37.44 88.00 0.75
CA LYS A 2 -37.36 86.59 1.27
C LYS A 2 -36.07 86.02 0.84
N GLN A 3 -35.21 85.70 1.77
CA GLN A 3 -33.96 84.94 1.53
C GLN A 3 -34.29 83.49 1.38
N PHE A 4 -33.77 82.87 0.33
CA PHE A 4 -33.80 81.45 0.14
C PHE A 4 -32.43 80.89 0.46
N ASN A 5 -32.38 80.05 1.51
CA ASN A 5 -31.19 79.27 1.85
C ASN A 5 -31.20 77.96 1.07
N PHE A 6 -30.20 77.76 0.25
CA PHE A 6 -29.94 76.49 -0.44
C PHE A 6 -29.03 75.65 0.42
N THR A 7 -29.57 74.64 1.08
CA THR A 7 -28.77 73.61 1.77
C THR A 7 -28.39 72.56 0.73
N ARG A 8 -27.12 72.48 0.42
CA ARG A 8 -26.57 71.43 -0.46
C ARG A 8 -26.42 70.16 0.38
N ILE A 9 -27.19 69.13 0.06
CA ILE A 9 -27.02 67.78 0.59
C ILE A 9 -25.97 67.10 -0.26
N PHE A 10 -24.77 66.82 0.34
CA PHE A 10 -23.78 65.93 -0.23
C PHE A 10 -24.12 64.50 0.15
N SER A 11 -24.64 63.71 -0.82
CA SER A 11 -24.78 62.28 -0.67
C SER A 11 -23.44 61.63 -0.94
N ALA A 12 -22.74 61.23 0.10
CA ALA A 12 -21.55 60.33 -0.01
C ALA A 12 -22.05 58.92 -0.29
N ALA A 13 -21.92 58.47 -1.54
CA ALA A 13 -22.11 57.07 -1.85
C ALA A 13 -20.90 56.27 -1.41
N LEU A 14 -21.06 55.52 -0.32
CA LEU A 14 -20.07 54.61 0.20
C LEU A 14 -20.12 53.33 -0.66
N LEU A 15 -19.21 53.20 -1.64
CA LEU A 15 -19.00 51.94 -2.38
C LEU A 15 -18.29 50.94 -1.44
N ALA A 16 -19.08 50.14 -0.74
CA ALA A 16 -18.55 48.97 -0.05
C ALA A 16 -18.20 47.88 -1.12
N GLY A 17 -16.95 47.88 -1.59
CA GLY A 17 -16.44 46.79 -2.35
C GLY A 17 -16.43 45.50 -1.53
N LEU A 18 -17.40 44.62 -1.76
CA LEU A 18 -17.31 43.25 -1.30
C LEU A 18 -16.13 42.55 -2.05
N PHE A 19 -14.98 42.52 -1.42
CA PHE A 19 -13.94 41.59 -1.82
C PHE A 19 -14.45 40.18 -1.46
N ILE A 20 -15.07 39.50 -2.42
CA ILE A 20 -15.30 38.08 -2.35
C ILE A 20 -13.90 37.45 -2.49
N THR A 21 -13.22 37.23 -1.38
CA THR A 21 -12.07 36.36 -1.34
C THR A 21 -12.60 34.94 -1.56
N THR A 22 -12.67 34.49 -2.79
CA THR A 22 -12.75 33.06 -3.05
C THR A 22 -11.56 32.44 -2.33
N PRO A 23 -11.75 31.47 -1.41
CA PRO A 23 -10.61 30.78 -0.88
C PRO A 23 -9.86 30.21 -2.08
N ALA A 24 -8.61 30.63 -2.26
CA ALA A 24 -7.74 29.97 -3.21
C ALA A 24 -7.72 28.49 -2.76
N SER A 25 -8.41 27.64 -3.52
CA SER A 25 -8.31 26.21 -3.34
C SER A 25 -6.83 25.91 -3.51
N ALA A 26 -6.14 25.61 -2.41
CA ALA A 26 -4.76 25.20 -2.48
C ALA A 26 -4.73 24.01 -3.44
N GLN A 27 -4.12 24.19 -4.60
CA GLN A 27 -4.01 23.13 -5.59
C GLN A 27 -3.33 21.95 -4.90
N GLN A 28 -4.05 20.86 -4.78
CA GLN A 28 -3.52 19.67 -4.12
C GLN A 28 -2.28 19.24 -4.93
N LYS A 29 -1.17 19.10 -4.22
CA LYS A 29 0.08 18.68 -4.83
C LYS A 29 -0.08 17.26 -5.40
N GLU A 30 0.38 17.07 -6.62
CA GLU A 30 0.38 15.76 -7.28
C GLU A 30 1.79 15.21 -7.42
N TYR A 31 1.95 13.94 -7.07
CA TYR A 31 3.18 13.16 -7.18
C TYR A 31 3.18 12.37 -8.49
N THR A 32 3.35 13.09 -9.57
CA THR A 32 3.46 12.54 -10.92
C THR A 32 4.89 12.74 -11.41
N ASP A 33 5.29 11.94 -12.41
CA ASP A 33 6.54 12.14 -13.12
C ASP A 33 7.80 12.07 -12.21
N GLY A 34 7.91 10.99 -11.46
CA GLY A 34 9.01 10.75 -10.53
C GLY A 34 9.08 9.32 -10.05
N VAL A 35 9.85 9.10 -8.99
CA VAL A 35 10.09 7.79 -8.40
C VAL A 35 9.76 7.84 -6.92
N PHE A 36 8.92 6.91 -6.47
CA PHE A 36 8.71 6.68 -5.05
C PHE A 36 9.80 5.77 -4.50
N MET A 37 10.24 6.05 -3.29
CA MET A 37 11.16 5.23 -2.54
C MET A 37 10.56 4.91 -1.17
N LEU A 38 10.25 3.64 -0.95
CA LEU A 38 9.85 3.12 0.35
C LEU A 38 11.11 2.84 1.17
N ASN A 39 11.25 3.54 2.29
CA ASN A 39 12.30 3.25 3.26
C ASN A 39 11.79 2.23 4.25
N GLU A 40 12.58 1.20 4.48
CA GLU A 40 12.23 0.09 5.36
C GLU A 40 12.01 0.55 6.82
N GLY A 41 12.81 1.52 7.29
CA GLY A 41 12.91 1.82 8.72
C GLY A 41 13.82 0.82 9.41
N SER A 42 13.59 0.60 10.70
CA SER A 42 14.33 -0.36 11.51
C SER A 42 13.40 -1.47 12.02
N PHE A 43 13.80 -2.72 11.84
CA PHE A 43 12.99 -3.88 12.17
C PHE A 43 12.44 -3.80 13.61
N GLY A 44 11.12 -3.71 13.71
CA GLY A 44 10.40 -3.63 14.98
C GLY A 44 10.56 -2.32 15.77
N ASN A 45 11.35 -1.34 15.31
CA ASN A 45 11.64 -0.11 16.05
C ASN A 45 11.24 1.16 15.32
N GLU A 46 11.66 1.32 14.06
CA GLU A 46 11.32 2.48 13.25
C GLU A 46 10.25 2.17 12.21
N ARG A 47 9.35 3.10 12.03
CA ARG A 47 8.32 3.02 11.02
C ARG A 47 8.90 3.25 9.63
N ALA A 48 8.32 2.59 8.67
CA ALA A 48 8.56 2.84 7.27
C ALA A 48 8.21 4.29 6.90
N THR A 49 8.87 4.82 5.89
CA THR A 49 8.55 6.14 5.32
C THR A 49 8.59 6.09 3.80
N LEU A 50 7.75 6.90 3.17
CA LEU A 50 7.71 7.03 1.73
C LEU A 50 8.38 8.36 1.33
N ASN A 51 9.27 8.32 0.36
CA ASN A 51 9.88 9.50 -0.25
C ASN A 51 9.53 9.56 -1.73
N PHE A 52 9.65 10.73 -2.31
CA PHE A 52 9.46 10.95 -3.74
C PHE A 52 10.62 11.77 -4.32
N LEU A 53 11.16 11.30 -5.43
CA LEU A 53 12.13 12.02 -6.24
C LEU A 53 11.44 12.45 -7.53
N ASN A 54 11.29 13.75 -7.74
CA ASN A 54 10.72 14.25 -8.98
C ASN A 54 11.75 14.24 -10.13
N ARG A 55 11.31 14.50 -11.35
CA ARG A 55 12.16 14.51 -12.55
C ARG A 55 13.23 15.60 -12.51
N ASP A 56 13.01 16.68 -11.76
CA ASP A 56 13.99 17.77 -11.60
C ASP A 56 15.10 17.45 -10.58
N GLY A 57 15.08 16.26 -10.00
CA GLY A 57 16.04 15.81 -9.02
C GLY A 57 15.76 16.32 -7.59
N VAL A 58 14.57 16.85 -7.34
CA VAL A 58 14.18 17.32 -6.01
C VAL A 58 13.57 16.19 -5.21
N TRP A 59 14.12 15.95 -4.02
CA TRP A 59 13.61 14.98 -3.05
C TRP A 59 12.55 15.60 -2.15
N GLU A 60 11.51 14.82 -1.92
CA GLU A 60 10.54 15.03 -0.86
C GLU A 60 10.60 13.85 0.08
N TYR A 61 10.84 14.15 1.35
CA TYR A 61 11.05 13.13 2.37
C TYR A 61 9.82 12.96 3.24
N ARG A 62 9.53 11.72 3.63
CA ARG A 62 8.47 11.37 4.58
C ARG A 62 7.13 11.93 4.13
N LEU A 63 6.70 11.59 2.92
CA LEU A 63 5.41 12.01 2.38
C LEU A 63 4.28 11.68 3.35
N PRO A 64 3.47 12.66 3.75
CA PRO A 64 2.32 12.39 4.59
C PRO A 64 1.22 11.69 3.78
N ILE A 65 0.75 10.55 4.28
CA ILE A 65 -0.47 9.92 3.78
C ILE A 65 -1.58 10.33 4.74
N THR A 66 -2.65 10.94 4.24
CA THR A 66 -3.73 11.45 5.08
C THR A 66 -5.05 10.75 4.81
N LEU A 67 -5.72 10.29 5.85
CA LEU A 67 -7.06 9.70 5.79
C LEU A 67 -7.98 10.44 6.76
N ASN A 68 -9.11 10.95 6.27
CA ASN A 68 -10.08 11.73 7.06
C ASN A 68 -9.47 12.93 7.79
N GLY A 69 -8.42 13.54 7.21
CA GLY A 69 -7.72 14.68 7.78
C GLY A 69 -6.62 14.35 8.80
N GLU A 70 -6.42 13.08 9.12
CA GLU A 70 -5.36 12.60 9.99
C GLU A 70 -4.22 11.98 9.20
N THR A 71 -2.98 12.17 9.65
CA THR A 71 -1.82 11.51 9.05
C THR A 71 -1.75 10.06 9.49
N ILE A 72 -1.68 9.14 8.51
CA ILE A 72 -1.48 7.72 8.74
C ILE A 72 0.02 7.45 8.84
N GLU A 73 0.43 6.77 9.88
CA GLU A 73 1.77 6.20 9.96
C GLU A 73 1.82 4.82 9.28
N LEU A 74 2.89 4.54 8.57
CA LEU A 74 3.16 3.19 8.06
C LEU A 74 3.59 2.27 9.21
N GLY A 75 3.46 0.97 9.03
CA GLY A 75 3.98 0.00 9.99
C GLY A 75 5.52 -0.02 10.01
N THR A 76 6.10 -0.75 10.94
CA THR A 76 7.55 -0.93 10.99
C THR A 76 8.01 -1.88 9.89
N THR A 77 9.20 -1.65 9.35
CA THR A 77 9.80 -2.49 8.32
C THR A 77 8.95 -2.54 7.05
N GLY A 78 8.82 -1.41 6.36
CA GLY A 78 8.20 -1.35 5.04
C GLY A 78 8.95 -2.25 4.06
N CYS A 79 8.25 -3.21 3.46
CA CYS A 79 8.91 -4.25 2.67
C CYS A 79 8.47 -4.30 1.21
N TYR A 80 7.34 -3.71 0.88
CA TYR A 80 6.81 -3.75 -0.47
C TYR A 80 5.89 -2.58 -0.75
N ALA A 81 5.96 -2.05 -1.96
CA ALA A 81 4.98 -1.11 -2.48
C ALA A 81 4.71 -1.38 -3.95
N THR A 82 3.46 -1.21 -4.38
CA THR A 82 3.07 -1.34 -5.78
C THR A 82 1.97 -0.35 -6.12
N ILE A 83 1.89 0.03 -7.39
CA ILE A 83 0.84 0.90 -7.92
C ILE A 83 0.00 0.10 -8.90
N CYS A 84 -1.32 0.18 -8.75
CA CYS A 84 -2.27 -0.38 -9.70
C CYS A 84 -3.40 0.63 -9.93
N GLY A 85 -3.52 1.09 -11.17
CA GLY A 85 -4.39 2.23 -11.49
C GLY A 85 -3.95 3.48 -10.74
N ASP A 86 -4.88 4.12 -10.06
CA ASP A 86 -4.61 5.31 -9.25
C ASP A 86 -4.25 4.98 -7.79
N ASN A 87 -4.16 3.70 -7.43
CA ASN A 87 -3.91 3.30 -6.05
C ASN A 87 -2.48 2.82 -5.85
N MET A 88 -1.89 3.26 -4.74
CA MET A 88 -0.65 2.72 -4.20
C MET A 88 -0.98 1.85 -2.99
N TYR A 89 -0.35 0.70 -2.93
CA TYR A 89 -0.46 -0.30 -1.87
C TYR A 89 0.89 -0.45 -1.19
N ILE A 90 0.96 -0.19 0.10
CA ILE A 90 2.21 -0.19 0.88
C ILE A 90 2.10 -1.25 1.97
N VAL A 91 2.99 -2.23 1.96
CA VAL A 91 3.02 -3.34 2.91
C VAL A 91 4.15 -3.16 3.91
N SER A 92 3.83 -3.39 5.17
CA SER A 92 4.78 -3.43 6.27
C SER A 92 4.83 -4.82 6.91
N LYS A 93 6.00 -5.23 7.37
CA LYS A 93 6.19 -6.57 7.93
C LYS A 93 5.58 -6.70 9.31
N LYS A 94 5.80 -5.75 10.21
CA LYS A 94 5.64 -6.00 11.62
C LYS A 94 5.12 -4.79 12.37
N MET A 95 4.48 -5.06 13.51
CA MET A 95 4.23 -4.06 14.54
C MET A 95 5.52 -3.68 15.26
N ALA A 96 5.58 -2.45 15.77
CA ALA A 96 6.64 -2.04 16.67
C ALA A 96 6.64 -2.94 17.92
N THR A 97 7.79 -3.49 18.28
CA THR A 97 7.92 -4.39 19.44
C THR A 97 7.57 -3.74 20.77
N ASN A 98 7.61 -2.42 20.83
CA ASN A 98 7.25 -1.59 21.98
C ASN A 98 5.80 -1.10 21.98
N LYS A 99 5.00 -1.47 20.97
CA LYS A 99 3.58 -1.14 20.86
C LYS A 99 2.78 -2.44 20.77
N PRO A 100 2.25 -2.93 21.88
CA PRO A 100 1.48 -4.18 21.90
C PRO A 100 0.07 -4.05 21.34
N ASP A 101 -0.38 -2.82 21.02
CA ASP A 101 -1.64 -2.60 20.37
C ASP A 101 -1.51 -2.96 18.87
N ASP A 102 -2.43 -3.73 18.37
CA ASP A 102 -2.47 -4.21 16.97
C ASP A 102 -2.77 -3.07 15.96
N SER A 103 -2.38 -1.85 16.29
CA SER A 103 -2.71 -0.64 15.52
C SER A 103 -1.76 -0.36 14.37
N ASP A 104 -0.60 -1.04 14.31
CA ASP A 104 0.35 -0.82 13.22
C ASP A 104 -0.15 -1.45 11.92
N PRO A 105 -0.19 -0.66 10.83
CA PRO A 105 -0.69 -1.14 9.55
C PRO A 105 0.16 -2.25 8.94
N THR A 106 -0.49 -3.31 8.49
CA THR A 106 0.11 -4.31 7.59
C THR A 106 0.01 -3.85 6.13
N LEU A 107 -1.12 -3.23 5.77
CA LEU A 107 -1.34 -2.67 4.43
C LEU A 107 -1.95 -1.28 4.55
N VAL A 108 -1.33 -0.31 3.89
CA VAL A 108 -1.89 1.04 3.68
C VAL A 108 -2.20 1.21 2.20
N VAL A 109 -3.39 1.72 1.90
CA VAL A 109 -3.82 2.05 0.55
C VAL A 109 -4.04 3.55 0.44
N CYS A 110 -3.43 4.17 -0.56
CA CYS A 110 -3.62 5.59 -0.83
C CYS A 110 -3.72 5.85 -2.33
N ASP A 111 -4.20 7.01 -2.69
CA ASP A 111 -4.11 7.53 -4.04
C ASP A 111 -2.64 7.84 -4.36
N ALA A 112 -2.13 7.27 -5.45
CA ALA A 112 -0.71 7.36 -5.79
C ALA A 112 -0.25 8.76 -6.21
N LYS A 113 -1.19 9.63 -6.64
CA LYS A 113 -0.87 10.99 -7.07
C LYS A 113 -0.95 11.99 -5.93
N THR A 114 -1.94 11.83 -5.07
CA THR A 114 -2.27 12.85 -4.05
C THR A 114 -1.85 12.45 -2.64
N MET A 115 -1.45 11.20 -2.43
CA MET A 115 -1.19 10.62 -1.10
C MET A 115 -2.42 10.64 -0.18
N GLN A 116 -3.62 10.80 -0.75
CA GLN A 116 -4.85 10.68 0.01
C GLN A 116 -5.08 9.22 0.38
N GLY A 117 -5.10 8.92 1.66
CA GLY A 117 -5.37 7.59 2.20
C GLY A 117 -6.79 7.12 1.85
N LYS A 118 -6.91 5.85 1.51
CA LYS A 118 -8.19 5.20 1.18
C LYS A 118 -8.55 4.14 2.20
N ALA A 119 -7.55 3.41 2.68
CA ALA A 119 -7.76 2.37 3.68
C ALA A 119 -6.48 2.04 4.45
N VAL A 120 -6.70 1.47 5.63
CA VAL A 120 -5.66 0.89 6.48
C VAL A 120 -6.14 -0.49 6.92
N ILE A 121 -5.36 -1.51 6.63
CA ILE A 121 -5.53 -2.84 7.21
C ILE A 121 -4.47 -2.99 8.29
N ASN A 122 -4.91 -2.98 9.54
CA ASN A 122 -4.06 -3.20 10.68
C ASN A 122 -3.57 -4.66 10.73
N SER A 123 -2.88 -5.02 11.78
CA SER A 123 -2.33 -6.35 11.94
C SER A 123 -3.35 -7.46 11.67
N ILE A 124 -3.02 -8.34 10.73
CA ILE A 124 -3.78 -9.56 10.50
C ILE A 124 -3.29 -10.62 11.47
N LYS A 125 -4.20 -11.22 12.22
CA LYS A 125 -3.87 -12.25 13.19
C LYS A 125 -4.17 -13.64 12.66
N THR A 126 -3.33 -14.59 13.03
CA THR A 126 -3.59 -16.01 12.89
C THR A 126 -4.72 -16.44 13.84
N ALA A 127 -5.22 -17.66 13.69
CA ALA A 127 -6.22 -18.23 14.60
C ALA A 127 -5.73 -18.25 16.06
N ASP A 128 -4.43 -18.37 16.27
CA ASP A 128 -3.79 -18.37 17.59
C ASP A 128 -3.50 -16.94 18.12
N GLY A 129 -3.98 -15.92 17.42
CA GLY A 129 -3.81 -14.52 17.81
C GLY A 129 -2.43 -13.92 17.54
N VAL A 130 -1.56 -14.61 16.81
CA VAL A 130 -0.23 -14.12 16.43
C VAL A 130 -0.35 -13.23 15.21
N ALA A 131 0.28 -12.06 15.24
CA ALA A 131 0.31 -11.16 14.09
C ALA A 131 1.12 -11.74 12.93
N ALA A 132 0.55 -11.73 11.73
CA ALA A 132 1.22 -12.14 10.50
C ALA A 132 1.99 -10.95 9.91
N ASP A 133 3.29 -11.13 9.69
CA ASP A 133 4.11 -10.11 9.02
C ASP A 133 3.73 -10.04 7.53
N GLY A 134 3.45 -8.85 7.03
CA GLY A 134 3.22 -8.63 5.60
C GLY A 134 4.49 -8.85 4.77
N ARG A 135 4.33 -9.26 3.51
CA ARG A 135 5.46 -9.52 2.59
C ARG A 135 5.31 -8.83 1.25
N SER A 136 4.22 -9.07 0.54
CA SER A 136 3.92 -8.42 -0.73
C SER A 136 2.41 -8.31 -0.95
N PHE A 137 2.01 -7.48 -1.90
CA PHE A 137 0.62 -7.33 -2.30
C PHE A 137 0.49 -7.41 -3.82
N LEU A 138 -0.42 -8.22 -4.30
CA LEU A 138 -0.74 -8.37 -5.72
C LEU A 138 -2.16 -7.87 -5.97
N PRO A 139 -2.37 -6.64 -6.44
CA PRO A 139 -3.69 -6.17 -6.86
C PRO A 139 -4.05 -6.79 -8.22
N VAL A 140 -5.25 -7.35 -8.34
CA VAL A 140 -5.82 -7.87 -9.58
C VAL A 140 -7.11 -7.10 -9.87
N ALA A 141 -6.96 -5.96 -10.56
CA ALA A 141 -8.03 -4.97 -10.74
C ALA A 141 -9.28 -5.56 -11.41
N GLU A 142 -9.10 -6.41 -12.42
CA GLU A 142 -10.18 -7.06 -13.16
C GLU A 142 -11.04 -7.98 -12.29
N LEU A 143 -10.48 -8.52 -11.22
CA LEU A 143 -11.20 -9.35 -10.25
C LEU A 143 -11.74 -8.53 -9.07
N LYS A 144 -11.41 -7.24 -8.98
CA LYS A 144 -11.68 -6.39 -7.83
C LYS A 144 -11.16 -6.99 -6.52
N LYS A 145 -10.10 -7.78 -6.62
CA LYS A 145 -9.43 -8.46 -5.51
C LYS A 145 -7.93 -8.19 -5.53
N GLY A 146 -7.33 -8.21 -4.36
CA GLY A 146 -5.89 -8.27 -4.18
C GLY A 146 -5.52 -9.46 -3.29
N TYR A 147 -4.28 -9.87 -3.36
CA TYR A 147 -3.74 -10.95 -2.54
C TYR A 147 -2.58 -10.41 -1.73
N LEU A 148 -2.67 -10.57 -0.40
CA LEU A 148 -1.64 -10.18 0.55
C LEU A 148 -0.87 -11.43 0.99
N SER A 149 0.40 -11.48 0.68
CA SER A 149 1.29 -12.52 1.19
C SER A 149 1.85 -12.14 2.55
N THR A 150 1.97 -13.11 3.44
CA THR A 150 2.41 -12.92 4.82
C THR A 150 3.27 -14.08 5.31
N THR A 151 3.76 -13.99 6.54
CA THR A 151 4.38 -15.12 7.24
C THR A 151 3.38 -16.23 7.60
N ASN A 152 2.09 -15.95 7.50
CA ASN A 152 1.01 -16.92 7.77
C ASN A 152 0.16 -17.23 6.52
N GLY A 153 0.81 -17.33 5.36
CA GLY A 153 0.14 -17.63 4.11
C GLY A 153 -0.40 -16.41 3.37
N VAL A 154 -1.40 -16.62 2.55
CA VAL A 154 -1.97 -15.62 1.64
C VAL A 154 -3.40 -15.29 2.05
N TYR A 155 -3.73 -14.01 2.01
CA TYR A 155 -5.08 -13.49 2.27
C TYR A 155 -5.63 -12.82 1.02
N ALA A 156 -6.89 -13.09 0.68
CA ALA A 156 -7.62 -12.35 -0.33
C ALA A 156 -8.24 -11.09 0.28
N ILE A 157 -8.08 -9.96 -0.40
CA ILE A 157 -8.53 -8.64 0.02
C ILE A 157 -9.46 -8.07 -1.05
N SER A 158 -10.58 -7.49 -0.67
CA SER A 158 -11.42 -6.72 -1.59
C SER A 158 -10.72 -5.44 -2.02
N LEU A 159 -10.71 -5.10 -3.31
CA LEU A 159 -10.25 -3.80 -3.80
C LEU A 159 -11.37 -2.74 -3.84
N GLU A 160 -12.61 -3.10 -3.50
CA GLU A 160 -13.74 -2.17 -3.47
C GLU A 160 -13.87 -1.49 -2.10
N ASN A 161 -13.70 -2.25 -1.03
CA ASN A 161 -13.83 -1.74 0.36
C ASN A 161 -12.61 -2.05 1.25
N TYR A 162 -11.60 -2.73 0.70
CA TYR A 162 -10.35 -3.09 1.36
C TYR A 162 -10.50 -3.99 2.59
N GLU A 163 -11.57 -4.77 2.64
CA GLU A 163 -11.78 -5.77 3.68
C GLU A 163 -11.06 -7.08 3.35
N VAL A 164 -10.62 -7.78 4.40
CA VAL A 164 -10.11 -9.15 4.28
C VAL A 164 -11.28 -10.08 3.95
N LEU A 165 -11.24 -10.67 2.77
CA LEU A 165 -12.28 -11.60 2.30
C LEU A 165 -12.11 -12.98 2.91
N THR A 166 -10.91 -13.52 2.83
CA THR A 166 -10.59 -14.86 3.36
C THR A 166 -9.10 -15.07 3.50
N HIS A 167 -8.72 -15.96 4.40
CA HIS A 167 -7.42 -16.62 4.40
C HIS A 167 -7.46 -17.80 3.43
N ILE A 168 -6.45 -17.94 2.60
CA ILE A 168 -6.35 -19.05 1.66
C ILE A 168 -5.84 -20.29 2.41
N GLU A 169 -6.75 -21.20 2.70
CA GLU A 169 -6.44 -22.43 3.42
C GLU A 169 -5.33 -23.25 2.75
N GLY A 170 -4.41 -23.79 3.53
CA GLY A 170 -3.26 -24.56 3.06
C GLY A 170 -2.07 -23.73 2.59
N THR A 171 -2.14 -22.39 2.65
CA THR A 171 -1.00 -21.52 2.37
C THR A 171 -0.16 -21.18 3.60
N ASP A 172 -0.60 -21.59 4.77
CA ASP A 172 0.03 -21.42 6.10
C ASP A 172 0.59 -22.74 6.67
N GLY A 173 0.81 -22.78 7.96
CA GLY A 173 1.02 -23.99 8.74
C GLY A 173 2.45 -24.50 8.83
N LEU A 174 3.44 -23.81 8.25
CA LEU A 174 4.85 -24.20 8.39
C LEU A 174 5.60 -23.22 9.29
N THR A 175 6.22 -23.74 10.34
CA THR A 175 7.08 -22.95 11.23
C THR A 175 8.22 -22.30 10.47
N ASN A 176 8.48 -21.01 10.73
CA ASN A 176 9.51 -20.22 10.05
C ASN A 176 9.37 -20.23 8.51
N ASN A 177 8.14 -20.27 8.03
CA ASN A 177 7.82 -20.13 6.61
C ASN A 177 7.32 -18.70 6.30
N GLN A 178 7.33 -18.35 5.05
CA GLN A 178 6.72 -17.13 4.54
C GLN A 178 6.35 -17.29 3.07
N THR A 179 5.29 -16.64 2.67
CA THR A 179 4.99 -16.42 1.26
C THR A 179 5.63 -15.11 0.81
N GLY A 180 6.09 -15.07 -0.44
CA GLY A 180 6.82 -13.93 -1.01
C GLY A 180 6.03 -13.22 -2.10
N ASN A 181 6.73 -12.85 -3.19
CA ASN A 181 6.13 -12.22 -4.34
C ASN A 181 5.14 -13.15 -5.06
N MET A 182 4.18 -12.53 -5.72
CA MET A 182 3.09 -13.22 -6.39
C MET A 182 2.94 -12.74 -7.83
N LEU A 183 2.39 -13.60 -8.68
CA LEU A 183 2.03 -13.31 -10.06
C LEU A 183 0.61 -13.80 -10.32
N TYR A 184 -0.22 -12.98 -10.99
CA TYR A 184 -1.52 -13.39 -11.50
C TYR A 184 -1.42 -13.74 -12.98
N ARG A 185 -1.89 -14.92 -13.36
CA ARG A 185 -1.96 -15.37 -14.75
C ARG A 185 -3.05 -16.43 -14.94
N ASP A 186 -3.82 -16.30 -16.00
CA ASP A 186 -4.82 -17.29 -16.43
C ASP A 186 -5.77 -17.75 -15.31
N GLY A 187 -6.27 -16.79 -14.52
CA GLY A 187 -7.20 -17.07 -13.42
C GLY A 187 -6.55 -17.72 -12.19
N LYS A 188 -5.23 -17.71 -12.11
CA LYS A 188 -4.46 -18.26 -11.01
C LYS A 188 -3.55 -17.20 -10.40
N VAL A 189 -3.36 -17.26 -9.10
CA VAL A 189 -2.27 -16.58 -8.41
C VAL A 189 -1.18 -17.60 -8.10
N TYR A 190 0.01 -17.28 -8.51
CA TYR A 190 1.23 -18.02 -8.21
C TYR A 190 1.97 -17.30 -7.11
N ALA A 191 2.02 -17.85 -5.91
CA ALA A 191 2.67 -17.25 -4.77
C ALA A 191 3.95 -18.02 -4.42
N VAL A 192 5.06 -17.32 -4.36
CA VAL A 192 6.33 -17.92 -3.91
C VAL A 192 6.21 -18.29 -2.46
N ASP A 193 6.55 -19.53 -2.12
CA ASP A 193 6.63 -20.02 -0.76
C ASP A 193 8.05 -20.50 -0.46
N LEU A 194 8.61 -19.98 0.61
CA LEU A 194 10.03 -20.19 0.93
C LEU A 194 10.39 -21.68 1.10
N LYS A 195 9.49 -22.49 1.62
CA LYS A 195 9.75 -23.91 1.90
C LYS A 195 9.15 -24.88 0.90
N ARG A 196 7.99 -24.53 0.33
CA ARG A 196 7.24 -25.44 -0.54
C ARG A 196 7.49 -25.24 -2.01
N GLY A 197 7.91 -24.05 -2.42
CA GLY A 197 8.10 -23.70 -3.82
C GLY A 197 7.06 -22.69 -4.32
N LEU A 198 6.18 -23.07 -5.25
CA LEU A 198 5.20 -22.16 -5.84
C LEU A 198 3.78 -22.64 -5.55
N LEU A 199 3.06 -21.91 -4.74
CA LEU A 199 1.65 -22.16 -4.44
C LEU A 199 0.78 -21.66 -5.60
N VAL A 200 -0.16 -22.47 -6.05
CA VAL A 200 -1.10 -22.15 -7.13
C VAL A 200 -2.50 -21.99 -6.54
N ILE A 201 -3.00 -20.76 -6.54
CA ILE A 201 -4.31 -20.40 -5.98
C ILE A 201 -5.27 -20.13 -7.12
N ASP A 202 -6.45 -20.76 -7.09
CA ASP A 202 -7.52 -20.48 -8.04
C ASP A 202 -8.30 -19.24 -7.60
N THR A 203 -8.36 -18.22 -8.46
CA THR A 203 -8.95 -16.91 -8.10
C THR A 203 -10.48 -16.88 -8.10
N LYS A 204 -11.13 -17.90 -8.68
CA LYS A 204 -12.61 -18.02 -8.64
C LYS A 204 -13.09 -18.58 -7.33
N THR A 205 -12.30 -19.47 -6.73
CA THR A 205 -12.66 -20.17 -5.50
C THR A 205 -11.89 -19.70 -4.28
N ASP A 206 -10.81 -18.92 -4.49
CA ASP A 206 -9.83 -18.49 -3.48
C ASP A 206 -9.30 -19.70 -2.67
N LYS A 207 -8.92 -20.76 -3.39
CA LYS A 207 -8.37 -21.98 -2.80
C LYS A 207 -7.02 -22.34 -3.39
N LEU A 208 -6.16 -22.90 -2.55
CA LEU A 208 -4.93 -23.57 -3.01
C LEU A 208 -5.32 -24.82 -3.80
N VAL A 209 -4.94 -24.89 -5.07
CA VAL A 209 -5.30 -26.00 -5.97
C VAL A 209 -4.10 -26.84 -6.38
N ASN A 210 -2.88 -26.31 -6.23
CA ASN A 210 -1.66 -27.04 -6.53
C ASN A 210 -0.47 -26.42 -5.81
N THR A 211 0.60 -27.18 -5.67
CA THR A 211 1.92 -26.71 -5.26
C THR A 211 2.96 -27.26 -6.21
N ILE A 212 3.70 -26.37 -6.85
CA ILE A 212 4.85 -26.74 -7.69
C ILE A 212 6.06 -26.75 -6.78
N ASN A 213 6.44 -27.95 -6.36
CA ASN A 213 7.53 -28.12 -5.41
C ASN A 213 8.87 -27.63 -6.01
N ASN A 214 9.70 -27.09 -5.16
CA ASN A 214 11.08 -26.80 -5.51
C ASN A 214 11.87 -28.12 -5.49
N GLU A 215 11.86 -28.81 -6.64
CA GLU A 215 12.63 -30.04 -6.82
C GLU A 215 13.99 -29.68 -7.36
N GLY A 216 15.00 -29.65 -6.52
CA GLY A 216 16.36 -29.55 -7.01
C GLY A 216 17.36 -28.84 -6.11
N GLU A 217 18.59 -28.88 -6.57
CA GLU A 217 19.77 -28.32 -5.88
C GLU A 217 19.84 -26.77 -5.98
N ASN A 218 18.85 -26.12 -6.60
CA ASN A 218 18.91 -24.70 -6.93
C ASN A 218 18.50 -23.75 -5.78
N GLY A 219 18.15 -24.29 -4.63
CA GLY A 219 17.75 -23.49 -3.47
C GLY A 219 16.26 -23.13 -3.44
N THR A 220 15.89 -22.22 -2.56
CA THR A 220 14.51 -21.77 -2.38
C THR A 220 14.12 -20.73 -3.41
N TYR A 221 12.86 -20.73 -3.85
CA TYR A 221 12.34 -19.66 -4.69
C TYR A 221 12.25 -18.36 -3.89
N CYS A 222 12.67 -17.25 -4.50
CA CYS A 222 12.74 -15.95 -3.86
C CYS A 222 11.77 -14.95 -4.47
N SER A 223 11.65 -14.93 -5.81
CA SER A 223 10.79 -13.98 -6.52
C SER A 223 10.26 -14.58 -7.80
N ILE A 224 9.14 -14.04 -8.29
CA ILE A 224 8.49 -14.41 -9.54
C ILE A 224 8.16 -13.15 -10.33
N VAL A 225 8.39 -13.17 -11.64
CA VAL A 225 8.09 -12.07 -12.56
C VAL A 225 7.72 -12.58 -13.93
N GLU A 226 6.80 -11.91 -14.61
CA GLU A 226 6.49 -12.15 -16.01
C GLU A 226 7.26 -11.18 -16.90
N ALA A 227 7.91 -11.73 -17.92
CA ALA A 227 8.60 -10.95 -18.94
C ALA A 227 7.64 -10.52 -20.05
N LYS A 228 8.07 -9.56 -20.88
CA LYS A 228 7.25 -9.03 -21.99
C LYS A 228 6.82 -10.07 -23.03
N ASP A 229 7.57 -11.12 -23.17
CA ASP A 229 7.27 -12.24 -24.11
C ASP A 229 6.32 -13.29 -23.50
N GLY A 230 5.83 -13.04 -22.28
CA GLY A 230 4.95 -13.95 -21.54
C GLY A 230 5.68 -15.10 -20.84
N SER A 231 7.01 -15.16 -20.90
CA SER A 231 7.76 -16.11 -20.07
C SER A 231 7.72 -15.72 -18.60
N VAL A 232 7.67 -16.72 -17.71
CA VAL A 232 7.70 -16.50 -16.27
C VAL A 232 9.06 -16.88 -15.72
N TRP A 233 9.67 -15.96 -15.00
CA TRP A 233 10.98 -16.15 -14.39
C TRP A 233 10.83 -16.30 -12.88
N LEU A 234 11.49 -17.32 -12.37
CA LEU A 234 11.64 -17.56 -10.94
C LEU A 234 13.10 -17.38 -10.57
N THR A 235 13.36 -16.56 -9.56
CA THR A 235 14.68 -16.51 -8.95
C THR A 235 14.76 -17.55 -7.84
N ALA A 236 15.85 -18.31 -7.81
CA ALA A 236 16.13 -19.26 -6.75
C ALA A 236 17.50 -18.95 -6.14
N GLY A 237 17.59 -18.98 -4.81
CA GLY A 237 18.82 -18.81 -4.06
C GLY A 237 19.11 -20.03 -3.23
N LYS A 238 20.36 -20.51 -3.21
CA LYS A 238 20.77 -21.42 -2.14
C LYS A 238 20.71 -20.60 -0.87
N GLY A 239 19.80 -20.94 0.04
CA GLY A 239 19.64 -20.23 1.29
C GLY A 239 20.99 -20.19 1.99
N GLY A 240 21.68 -19.08 1.82
CA GLY A 240 22.73 -18.75 2.75
C GLY A 240 22.03 -18.42 4.05
N SER A 241 22.35 -19.14 5.11
CA SER A 241 22.19 -18.59 6.44
C SER A 241 22.76 -17.18 6.37
N GLY A 242 21.92 -16.16 6.51
CA GLY A 242 22.41 -14.80 6.56
C GLY A 242 23.44 -14.72 7.68
N GLU A 243 24.67 -14.57 7.30
CA GLU A 243 25.72 -13.99 8.11
C GLU A 243 25.68 -12.49 7.91
#